data_7d629c86419aa99a143cf74a8c1d7b11
#
_entry.id   7d629c86419aa99a143cf74a8c1d7b11
#
_cell.length_a   1.000
_cell.length_b   1.000
_cell.length_c   1.000
_cell.angle_alpha   90.00
_cell.angle_beta   90.00
_cell.angle_gamma   90.00
#
_symmetry.space_group_name_H-M   'P 1'
#
loop_
_entity.id
_entity.type
_entity.pdbx_description
1 polymer ?
#
loop_
_entity_poly.entity_id
_entity_poly.type
_entity_poly.pdbx_seq_one_letter_code
_entity_poly.pdbx_strand_id
1 'polypeptide(L)'
;MKEKIYIVKEHICSGESEFTAAGKARIDVEDILYDWKAKDIKIKIKKNLNENSILKKLFSHYHLYQIWKKSLDKLKEGDVLIIQFPLQEGFIFASHLLKNLKKKNIKTIAVIHDLETLRITKDNTISKKRKIRLYIEEIPALKQFSKIVVHNQSMKKALMKKGISEDSMVTLKMFDYLIKEGNELPESTKSEENNIIIAGNLSSYKVGYV
;
A
#
# COMPACT_ATOMS: atom_id res chain seq x y z
N MET A 1 -16.94 7.92 -23.41
CA MET A 1 -17.02 6.58 -22.75
C MET A 1 -17.16 6.80 -21.25
N LYS A 2 -17.93 5.96 -20.54
CA LYS A 2 -18.09 6.08 -19.08
C LYS A 2 -16.78 5.62 -18.41
N GLU A 3 -16.17 6.46 -17.57
CA GLU A 3 -14.98 6.13 -16.77
C GLU A 3 -15.26 4.90 -15.91
N LYS A 4 -14.29 3.96 -15.85
CA LYS A 4 -14.38 2.77 -15.02
C LYS A 4 -13.35 2.85 -13.91
N ILE A 5 -13.74 2.39 -12.73
CA ILE A 5 -12.86 2.32 -11.56
C ILE A 5 -12.33 0.90 -11.45
N TYR A 6 -11.03 0.78 -11.23
CA TYR A 6 -10.35 -0.48 -11.01
C TYR A 6 -9.53 -0.41 -9.73
N ILE A 7 -9.49 -1.52 -9.01
CA ILE A 7 -8.61 -1.71 -7.85
C ILE A 7 -7.64 -2.85 -8.10
N VAL A 8 -6.37 -2.65 -7.75
CA VAL A 8 -5.35 -3.70 -7.81
C VAL A 8 -5.44 -4.58 -6.57
N LYS A 9 -5.55 -5.89 -6.80
CA LYS A 9 -5.46 -6.93 -5.76
C LYS A 9 -4.20 -7.76 -6.00
N GLU A 10 -3.23 -7.61 -5.11
CA GLU A 10 -2.01 -8.40 -5.14
C GLU A 10 -2.22 -9.71 -4.37
N HIS A 11 -2.04 -10.84 -5.04
CA HIS A 11 -2.09 -12.17 -4.43
C HIS A 11 -0.70 -12.77 -4.36
N ILE A 12 -0.13 -12.83 -3.17
CA ILE A 12 1.14 -13.53 -2.93
C ILE A 12 0.82 -15.01 -2.69
N CYS A 13 1.39 -15.88 -3.52
CA CYS A 13 1.22 -17.33 -3.41
C CYS A 13 2.04 -17.91 -2.25
N SER A 14 1.92 -17.40 -1.05
CA SER A 14 2.66 -17.83 0.14
C SER A 14 1.82 -17.86 1.39
N GLY A 15 0.61 -18.42 1.38
CA GLY A 15 -0.11 -18.90 2.57
C GLY A 15 -0.14 -18.01 3.84
N GLU A 16 0.38 -16.79 3.80
CA GLU A 16 0.35 -15.87 4.95
C GLU A 16 -1.06 -15.31 5.10
N SER A 17 -1.62 -15.48 6.28
CA SER A 17 -3.01 -15.19 6.62
C SER A 17 -3.39 -13.72 6.37
N GLU A 18 -4.56 -13.53 5.75
CA GLU A 18 -5.26 -12.26 5.62
C GLU A 18 -5.67 -11.65 6.98
N PHE A 19 -5.46 -12.37 8.08
CA PHE A 19 -5.88 -12.03 9.44
C PHE A 19 -4.91 -11.09 10.19
N THR A 20 -4.36 -10.10 9.50
CA THR A 20 -3.58 -9.05 10.14
C THR A 20 -4.33 -7.72 10.10
N ALA A 21 -4.05 -6.80 11.04
CA ALA A 21 -4.65 -5.46 11.01
C ALA A 21 -4.37 -4.74 9.67
N ALA A 22 -3.19 -4.92 9.10
CA ALA A 22 -2.85 -4.37 7.78
C ALA A 22 -3.66 -5.02 6.65
N GLY A 23 -3.92 -6.33 6.73
CA GLY A 23 -4.80 -7.05 5.80
C GLY A 23 -6.23 -6.55 5.90
N LYS A 24 -6.77 -6.40 7.13
CA LYS A 24 -8.12 -5.88 7.36
C LYS A 24 -8.30 -4.48 6.75
N ALA A 25 -7.35 -3.56 6.97
CA ALA A 25 -7.43 -2.21 6.41
C ALA A 25 -7.51 -2.22 4.87
N ARG A 26 -6.77 -3.13 4.22
CA ARG A 26 -6.82 -3.28 2.75
C ARG A 26 -8.16 -3.83 2.28
N ILE A 27 -8.69 -4.84 2.97
CA ILE A 27 -10.01 -5.43 2.66
C ILE A 27 -11.11 -4.38 2.80
N ASP A 28 -11.09 -3.57 3.86
CA ASP A 28 -12.09 -2.54 4.07
C ASP A 28 -12.08 -1.47 2.96
N VAL A 29 -10.90 -1.09 2.48
CA VAL A 29 -10.80 -0.19 1.31
C VAL A 29 -11.37 -0.86 0.06
N GLU A 30 -11.14 -2.15 -0.14
CA GLU A 30 -11.71 -2.91 -1.25
C GLU A 30 -13.23 -2.95 -1.17
N ASP A 31 -13.79 -3.25 0.00
CA ASP A 31 -15.24 -3.32 0.25
C ASP A 31 -15.90 -1.95 -0.07
N ILE A 32 -15.35 -0.84 0.43
CA ILE A 32 -15.81 0.52 0.11
C ILE A 32 -15.80 0.78 -1.40
N LEU A 33 -14.74 0.35 -2.09
CA LEU A 33 -14.61 0.57 -3.52
C LEU A 33 -15.56 -0.29 -4.35
N TYR A 34 -15.95 -1.46 -3.85
CA TYR A 34 -16.99 -2.29 -4.49
C TYR A 34 -18.37 -1.63 -4.46
N ASP A 35 -18.71 -0.90 -3.41
CA ASP A 35 -19.93 -0.09 -3.37
C ASP A 35 -19.92 0.96 -4.50
N TRP A 36 -18.74 1.42 -4.90
CA TRP A 36 -18.55 2.31 -6.05
C TRP A 36 -18.41 1.57 -7.38
N LYS A 37 -18.73 0.25 -7.42
CA LYS A 37 -18.65 -0.61 -8.60
C LYS A 37 -17.24 -0.73 -9.20
N ALA A 38 -16.21 -0.64 -8.36
CA ALA A 38 -14.84 -0.90 -8.76
C ALA A 38 -14.67 -2.35 -9.21
N LYS A 39 -13.78 -2.56 -10.19
CA LYS A 39 -13.46 -3.89 -10.74
C LYS A 39 -12.05 -4.31 -10.34
N ASP A 40 -11.89 -5.58 -10.05
CA ASP A 40 -10.57 -6.14 -9.69
C ASP A 40 -9.62 -6.23 -10.86
N ILE A 41 -8.38 -5.88 -10.58
CA ILE A 41 -7.21 -6.30 -11.35
C ILE A 41 -6.36 -7.19 -10.45
N LYS A 42 -6.46 -8.49 -10.65
CA LYS A 42 -5.70 -9.48 -9.87
C LYS A 42 -4.28 -9.62 -10.40
N ILE A 43 -3.30 -9.41 -9.54
CA ILE A 43 -1.88 -9.58 -9.83
C ILE A 43 -1.37 -10.75 -9.00
N LYS A 44 -1.06 -11.86 -9.67
CA LYS A 44 -0.52 -13.06 -9.00
C LYS A 44 1.00 -12.94 -8.91
N ILE A 45 1.52 -12.85 -7.71
CA ILE A 45 2.93 -12.70 -7.41
C ILE A 45 3.45 -14.02 -6.83
N LYS A 46 4.46 -14.61 -7.48
CA LYS A 46 5.24 -15.69 -6.87
C LYS A 46 6.36 -15.06 -6.06
N LYS A 47 6.40 -15.31 -4.76
CA LYS A 47 7.49 -14.85 -3.90
C LYS A 47 8.76 -15.57 -4.31
N ASN A 48 9.69 -14.84 -4.91
CA ASN A 48 11.01 -15.38 -5.23
C ASN A 48 11.85 -15.41 -3.96
N LEU A 49 11.98 -16.59 -3.36
CA LEU A 49 12.75 -16.81 -2.16
C LEU A 49 14.25 -16.75 -2.50
N ASN A 50 15.00 -15.89 -1.78
CA ASN A 50 16.46 -15.93 -1.64
C ASN A 50 17.31 -15.95 -2.91
N GLU A 51 17.24 -14.93 -3.73
CA GLU A 51 18.21 -14.75 -4.80
C GLU A 51 19.44 -13.98 -4.31
N ASN A 52 20.60 -14.64 -4.28
CA ASN A 52 21.87 -14.04 -3.83
C ASN A 52 22.55 -13.20 -4.92
N SER A 53 22.17 -13.36 -6.19
CA SER A 53 22.79 -12.66 -7.32
C SER A 53 22.06 -11.35 -7.66
N ILE A 54 22.81 -10.28 -7.91
CA ILE A 54 22.28 -8.97 -8.33
C ILE A 54 21.54 -9.10 -9.66
N LEU A 55 22.08 -9.86 -10.61
CA LEU A 55 21.46 -10.07 -11.93
C LEU A 55 20.12 -10.79 -11.81
N LYS A 56 20.04 -11.83 -10.96
CA LYS A 56 18.79 -12.54 -10.71
C LYS A 56 17.74 -11.61 -10.08
N LYS A 57 18.14 -10.77 -9.11
CA LYS A 57 17.24 -9.77 -8.50
C LYS A 57 16.71 -8.78 -9.55
N LEU A 58 17.56 -8.28 -10.43
CA LEU A 58 17.14 -7.37 -11.50
C LEU A 58 16.15 -8.06 -12.45
N PHE A 59 16.42 -9.33 -12.78
CA PHE A 59 15.52 -10.13 -13.60
C PHE A 59 14.16 -10.37 -12.94
N SER A 60 14.14 -10.66 -11.62
CA SER A 60 12.91 -10.75 -10.82
C SER A 60 12.11 -9.46 -10.86
N HIS A 61 12.74 -8.31 -10.66
CA HIS A 61 12.07 -7.02 -10.75
C HIS A 61 11.50 -6.75 -12.15
N TYR A 62 12.23 -7.15 -13.20
CA TYR A 62 11.75 -7.04 -14.58
C TYR A 62 10.58 -7.99 -14.87
N HIS A 63 10.66 -9.22 -14.37
CA HIS A 63 9.57 -10.18 -14.47
C HIS A 63 8.29 -9.67 -13.80
N LEU A 64 8.42 -9.13 -12.58
CA LEU A 64 7.31 -8.53 -11.86
C LEU A 64 6.71 -7.33 -12.63
N TYR A 65 7.55 -6.48 -13.22
CA TYR A 65 7.11 -5.42 -14.11
C TYR A 65 6.27 -5.95 -15.28
N GLN A 66 6.67 -7.05 -15.91
CA GLN A 66 5.92 -7.66 -17.04
C GLN A 66 4.57 -8.21 -16.58
N ILE A 67 4.49 -8.84 -15.39
CA ILE A 67 3.23 -9.32 -14.81
C ILE A 67 2.27 -8.13 -14.61
N TRP A 68 2.75 -7.05 -13.98
CA TRP A 68 1.96 -5.86 -13.78
C TRP A 68 1.51 -5.24 -15.09
N LYS A 69 2.43 -5.03 -16.03
CA LYS A 69 2.14 -4.48 -17.36
C LYS A 69 1.05 -5.25 -18.08
N LYS A 70 1.14 -6.58 -18.12
CA LYS A 70 0.15 -7.46 -18.74
C LYS A 70 -1.22 -7.38 -18.05
N SER A 71 -1.23 -7.33 -16.73
CA SER A 71 -2.48 -7.24 -15.95
C SER A 71 -3.21 -5.91 -16.15
N LEU A 72 -2.47 -4.83 -16.40
CA LEU A 72 -2.99 -3.48 -16.58
C LEU A 72 -3.28 -3.13 -18.06
N ASP A 73 -3.01 -4.02 -19.00
CA ASP A 73 -3.14 -3.74 -20.43
C ASP A 73 -4.59 -3.54 -20.89
N LYS A 74 -5.54 -4.06 -20.13
CA LYS A 74 -6.99 -3.86 -20.35
C LYS A 74 -7.51 -2.46 -20.05
N LEU A 75 -6.72 -1.63 -19.35
CA LEU A 75 -7.11 -0.26 -19.01
C LEU A 75 -7.15 0.62 -20.25
N LYS A 76 -8.15 1.51 -20.29
CA LYS A 76 -8.37 2.46 -21.36
C LYS A 76 -8.21 3.89 -20.87
N GLU A 77 -8.05 4.81 -21.81
CA GLU A 77 -8.04 6.24 -21.54
C GLU A 77 -9.26 6.66 -20.72
N GLY A 78 -9.04 7.47 -19.69
CA GLY A 78 -10.05 7.95 -18.75
C GLY A 78 -10.36 6.99 -17.61
N ASP A 79 -9.90 5.73 -17.65
CA ASP A 79 -10.09 4.81 -16.53
C ASP A 79 -9.33 5.29 -15.27
N VAL A 80 -9.87 4.94 -14.10
CA VAL A 80 -9.27 5.22 -12.79
C VAL A 80 -8.73 3.92 -12.22
N LEU A 81 -7.45 3.92 -11.87
CA LEU A 81 -6.77 2.79 -11.23
C LEU A 81 -6.39 3.15 -9.80
N ILE A 82 -6.90 2.38 -8.83
CA ILE A 82 -6.58 2.53 -7.42
C ILE A 82 -5.59 1.44 -7.01
N ILE A 83 -4.51 1.84 -6.38
CA ILE A 83 -3.44 0.96 -5.90
C ILE A 83 -3.23 1.23 -4.41
N GLN A 84 -3.31 0.19 -3.61
CA GLN A 84 -3.02 0.25 -2.18
C GLN A 84 -1.51 0.19 -1.96
N PHE A 85 -0.96 1.13 -1.21
CA PHE A 85 0.47 1.31 -1.03
C PHE A 85 0.88 1.13 0.44
N PRO A 86 2.03 0.51 0.77
CA PRO A 86 3.06 -0.01 -0.13
C PRO A 86 2.56 -1.21 -0.94
N LEU A 87 3.21 -1.46 -2.08
CA LEU A 87 3.01 -2.71 -2.82
C LEU A 87 3.45 -3.87 -1.94
N GLN A 88 2.74 -4.99 -1.99
CA GLN A 88 3.09 -6.19 -1.22
C GLN A 88 4.46 -6.73 -1.64
N GLU A 89 4.77 -6.69 -2.94
CA GLU A 89 6.10 -6.94 -3.46
C GLU A 89 6.54 -5.71 -4.26
N GLY A 90 7.44 -4.90 -3.70
CA GLY A 90 7.98 -3.71 -4.35
C GLY A 90 8.92 -4.05 -5.51
N PHE A 91 8.92 -3.23 -6.55
CA PHE A 91 9.84 -3.40 -7.67
C PHE A 91 10.32 -2.05 -8.22
N ILE A 92 11.60 -2.02 -8.63
CA ILE A 92 12.27 -0.78 -9.05
C ILE A 92 11.65 -0.12 -10.30
N PHE A 93 10.91 -0.88 -11.10
CA PHE A 93 10.26 -0.39 -12.31
C PHE A 93 8.83 0.15 -12.09
N ALA A 94 8.35 0.22 -10.83
CA ALA A 94 7.01 0.72 -10.52
C ALA A 94 6.78 2.15 -11.04
N SER A 95 7.77 3.03 -10.85
CA SER A 95 7.73 4.40 -11.38
C SER A 95 7.57 4.45 -12.89
N HIS A 96 8.31 3.61 -13.62
CA HIS A 96 8.21 3.53 -15.07
C HIS A 96 6.83 3.03 -15.54
N LEU A 97 6.29 2.02 -14.85
CA LEU A 97 4.95 1.50 -15.12
C LEU A 97 3.89 2.59 -14.98
N LEU A 98 3.89 3.29 -13.84
CA LEU A 98 2.94 4.37 -13.57
C LEU A 98 3.08 5.54 -14.55
N LYS A 99 4.31 5.89 -14.94
CA LYS A 99 4.55 6.90 -15.97
C LYS A 99 3.93 6.51 -17.32
N ASN A 100 3.97 5.23 -17.67
CA ASN A 100 3.36 4.73 -18.90
C ASN A 100 1.82 4.77 -18.83
N LEU A 101 1.22 4.48 -17.66
CA LEU A 101 -0.22 4.64 -17.45
C LEU A 101 -0.65 6.10 -17.58
N LYS A 102 0.12 7.03 -17.00
CA LYS A 102 -0.11 8.46 -17.13
C LYS A 102 -0.08 8.93 -18.58
N LYS A 103 0.87 8.43 -19.39
CA LYS A 103 0.92 8.72 -20.84
C LYS A 103 -0.29 8.20 -21.62
N LYS A 104 -0.96 7.17 -21.13
CA LYS A 104 -2.21 6.63 -21.67
C LYS A 104 -3.45 7.35 -21.11
N ASN A 105 -3.30 8.48 -20.42
CA ASN A 105 -4.36 9.22 -19.73
C ASN A 105 -5.19 8.37 -18.73
N ILE A 106 -4.55 7.39 -18.10
CA ILE A 106 -5.14 6.61 -17.02
C ILE A 106 -4.88 7.35 -15.70
N LYS A 107 -5.93 7.65 -14.96
CA LYS A 107 -5.84 8.30 -13.65
C LYS A 107 -5.43 7.27 -12.60
N THR A 108 -4.32 7.49 -11.91
CA THR A 108 -3.83 6.58 -10.87
C THR A 108 -3.95 7.21 -9.50
N ILE A 109 -4.48 6.46 -8.53
CA ILE A 109 -4.66 6.89 -7.16
C ILE A 109 -3.94 5.91 -6.24
N ALA A 110 -3.05 6.41 -5.38
CA ALA A 110 -2.44 5.62 -4.31
C ALA A 110 -3.25 5.80 -3.02
N VAL A 111 -3.62 4.70 -2.36
CA VAL A 111 -4.11 4.71 -0.98
C VAL A 111 -2.99 4.21 -0.09
N ILE A 112 -2.41 5.11 0.71
CA ILE A 112 -1.24 4.77 1.53
C ILE A 112 -1.74 4.21 2.87
N HIS A 113 -1.32 2.97 3.21
CA HIS A 113 -1.52 2.38 4.53
C HIS A 113 -0.32 2.59 5.44
N ASP A 114 0.88 2.39 4.89
CA ASP A 114 2.16 2.62 5.58
C ASP A 114 3.23 2.97 4.55
N LEU A 115 4.33 3.59 4.98
CA LEU A 115 5.49 3.84 4.14
C LEU A 115 6.75 3.43 4.87
N GLU A 116 7.37 2.37 4.40
CA GLU A 116 8.63 1.91 4.98
C GLU A 116 9.70 3.01 4.93
N THR A 117 9.74 3.81 3.87
CA THR A 117 10.68 4.93 3.73
C THR A 117 10.54 5.98 4.84
N LEU A 118 9.34 6.20 5.38
CA LEU A 118 9.11 7.13 6.48
C LEU A 118 9.44 6.51 7.84
N ARG A 119 9.17 5.21 7.99
CA ARG A 119 9.45 4.46 9.23
C ARG A 119 10.94 4.22 9.42
N ILE A 120 11.65 3.87 8.36
CA ILE A 120 13.07 3.51 8.36
C ILE A 120 13.99 4.70 8.65
N THR A 121 13.55 5.95 8.41
CA THR A 121 14.38 7.12 8.74
C THR A 121 14.71 7.22 10.24
N LYS A 122 13.89 6.60 11.10
CA LYS A 122 14.07 6.57 12.55
C LYS A 122 14.78 5.31 13.07
N ASP A 123 14.96 4.30 12.22
CA ASP A 123 15.52 3.01 12.62
C ASP A 123 16.98 2.88 12.16
N ASN A 124 17.90 2.84 13.13
CA ASN A 124 19.32 2.70 12.88
C ASN A 124 19.77 1.24 12.64
N THR A 125 18.90 0.26 12.87
CA THR A 125 19.22 -1.17 12.70
C THR A 125 19.16 -1.60 11.23
N ILE A 126 18.51 -0.81 10.37
CA ILE A 126 18.31 -1.16 8.97
C ILE A 126 19.51 -0.77 8.12
N SER A 127 19.99 -1.73 7.32
CA SER A 127 21.15 -1.52 6.45
C SER A 127 20.98 -0.36 5.47
N LYS A 128 22.05 0.37 5.19
CA LYS A 128 22.05 1.49 4.21
C LYS A 128 21.54 1.03 2.84
N LYS A 129 21.88 -0.20 2.41
CA LYS A 129 21.42 -0.77 1.13
C LYS A 129 19.90 -0.88 1.07
N ARG A 130 19.26 -1.36 2.16
CA ARG A 130 17.79 -1.46 2.23
C ARG A 130 17.13 -0.07 2.22
N LYS A 131 17.71 0.90 2.94
CA LYS A 131 17.22 2.29 2.92
C LYS A 131 17.22 2.88 1.52
N ILE A 132 18.32 2.72 0.78
CA ILE A 132 18.47 3.21 -0.60
C ILE A 132 17.47 2.50 -1.53
N ARG A 133 17.35 1.18 -1.43
CA ARG A 133 16.42 0.40 -2.26
C ARG A 133 14.98 0.91 -2.10
N LEU A 134 14.50 1.00 -0.86
CA LEU A 134 13.15 1.48 -0.57
C LEU A 134 12.91 2.90 -1.08
N TYR A 135 13.91 3.76 -0.91
CA TYR A 135 13.84 5.13 -1.42
C TYR A 135 13.70 5.18 -2.95
N ILE A 136 14.41 4.30 -3.66
CA ILE A 136 14.33 4.18 -5.13
C ILE A 136 12.99 3.56 -5.59
N GLU A 137 12.43 2.64 -4.82
CA GLU A 137 11.18 1.96 -5.17
C GLU A 137 9.95 2.84 -4.86
N GLU A 138 9.83 3.36 -3.64
CA GLU A 138 8.62 4.04 -3.17
C GLU A 138 8.48 5.48 -3.70
N ILE A 139 9.48 6.33 -3.47
CA ILE A 139 9.33 7.76 -3.73
C ILE A 139 9.17 8.08 -5.22
N PRO A 140 9.95 7.52 -6.15
CA PRO A 140 9.73 7.74 -7.57
C PRO A 140 8.39 7.21 -8.08
N ALA A 141 7.89 6.11 -7.52
CA ALA A 141 6.57 5.58 -7.84
C ALA A 141 5.47 6.54 -7.38
N LEU A 142 5.53 7.00 -6.12
CA LEU A 142 4.56 7.94 -5.57
C LEU A 142 4.47 9.24 -6.37
N LYS A 143 5.59 9.76 -6.90
CA LYS A 143 5.61 10.95 -7.76
C LYS A 143 4.85 10.79 -9.09
N GLN A 144 4.54 9.58 -9.51
CA GLN A 144 3.83 9.33 -10.77
C GLN A 144 2.31 9.26 -10.59
N PHE A 145 1.81 9.07 -9.37
CA PHE A 145 0.37 9.01 -9.11
C PHE A 145 -0.31 10.36 -9.39
N SER A 146 -1.52 10.29 -9.93
CA SER A 146 -2.36 11.48 -10.16
C SER A 146 -2.85 12.05 -8.83
N LYS A 147 -3.21 11.18 -7.89
CA LYS A 147 -3.59 11.54 -6.53
C LYS A 147 -3.05 10.51 -5.53
N ILE A 148 -2.83 10.97 -4.31
CA ILE A 148 -2.31 10.15 -3.20
C ILE A 148 -3.18 10.44 -1.98
N VAL A 149 -3.80 9.41 -1.44
CA VAL A 149 -4.55 9.47 -0.19
C VAL A 149 -3.62 9.16 0.97
N VAL A 150 -3.45 10.11 1.88
CA VAL A 150 -2.59 10.01 3.06
C VAL A 150 -3.42 10.09 4.34
N HIS A 151 -2.96 9.43 5.41
CA HIS A 151 -3.72 9.37 6.67
C HIS A 151 -3.80 10.70 7.41
N ASN A 152 -2.69 11.45 7.45
CA ASN A 152 -2.61 12.64 8.27
C ASN A 152 -1.68 13.71 7.72
N GLN A 153 -1.73 14.89 8.32
CA GLN A 153 -0.91 16.04 7.93
C GLN A 153 0.60 15.81 8.15
N SER A 154 0.98 14.99 9.13
CA SER A 154 2.39 14.69 9.38
C SER A 154 2.98 13.86 8.23
N MET A 155 2.25 12.86 7.75
CA MET A 155 2.61 12.08 6.57
C MET A 155 2.68 12.97 5.32
N LYS A 156 1.66 13.84 5.12
CA LYS A 156 1.63 14.80 4.01
C LYS A 156 2.88 15.68 4.00
N LYS A 157 3.23 16.31 5.13
CA LYS A 157 4.43 17.14 5.29
C LYS A 157 5.72 16.36 5.04
N ALA A 158 5.80 15.11 5.51
CA ALA A 158 6.97 14.27 5.29
C ALA A 158 7.18 13.91 3.81
N LEU A 159 6.09 13.67 3.08
CA LEU A 159 6.14 13.40 1.64
C LEU A 159 6.47 14.65 0.81
N MET A 160 5.97 15.83 1.22
CA MET A 160 6.38 17.11 0.61
C MET A 160 7.89 17.33 0.71
N LYS A 161 8.51 17.04 1.85
CA LYS A 161 9.97 17.09 2.02
C LYS A 161 10.73 16.15 1.10
N LYS A 162 10.09 15.12 0.56
CA LYS A 162 10.63 14.18 -0.43
C LYS A 162 10.30 14.59 -1.88
N GLY A 163 9.73 15.78 -2.06
CA GLY A 163 9.43 16.37 -3.38
C GLY A 163 8.16 15.79 -4.04
N ILE A 164 7.18 15.38 -3.24
CA ILE A 164 5.82 15.06 -3.72
C ILE A 164 4.99 16.34 -3.63
N SER A 165 4.27 16.67 -4.71
CA SER A 165 3.43 17.87 -4.76
C SER A 165 2.30 17.82 -3.74
N GLU A 166 2.06 18.93 -3.05
CA GLU A 166 0.96 19.08 -2.11
C GLU A 166 -0.40 18.86 -2.79
N ASP A 167 -0.59 19.39 -3.99
CA ASP A 167 -1.82 19.31 -4.76
C ASP A 167 -2.18 17.89 -5.19
N SER A 168 -1.18 16.99 -5.22
CA SER A 168 -1.41 15.58 -5.50
C SER A 168 -1.91 14.79 -4.30
N MET A 169 -1.89 15.37 -3.09
CA MET A 169 -2.20 14.66 -1.86
C MET A 169 -3.51 15.11 -1.22
N VAL A 170 -4.32 14.12 -0.84
CA VAL A 170 -5.57 14.28 -0.08
C VAL A 170 -5.40 13.62 1.28
N THR A 171 -5.73 14.33 2.35
CA THR A 171 -5.66 13.79 3.71
C THR A 171 -7.00 13.17 4.09
N LEU A 172 -6.99 11.87 4.40
CA LEU A 172 -8.18 11.13 4.80
C LEU A 172 -8.57 11.37 6.27
N LYS A 173 -7.61 11.80 7.11
CA LYS A 173 -7.71 11.86 8.57
C LYS A 173 -7.79 10.46 9.17
N MET A 174 -8.48 10.31 10.31
CA MET A 174 -8.67 9.02 10.97
C MET A 174 -9.90 8.32 10.36
N PHE A 175 -9.80 7.03 10.10
CA PHE A 175 -10.91 6.19 9.67
C PHE A 175 -10.92 4.92 10.52
N ASP A 176 -12.11 4.42 10.80
CA ASP A 176 -12.32 3.17 11.50
C ASP A 176 -12.38 1.99 10.55
N TYR A 177 -12.21 0.78 11.10
CA TYR A 177 -12.47 -0.45 10.37
C TYR A 177 -13.98 -0.63 10.14
N LEU A 178 -14.34 -1.21 9.00
CA LEU A 178 -15.71 -1.58 8.74
C LEU A 178 -16.15 -2.68 9.72
N ILE A 179 -17.28 -2.46 10.39
CA ILE A 179 -17.94 -3.47 11.21
C ILE A 179 -18.85 -4.26 10.27
N LYS A 180 -18.61 -5.56 10.14
CA LYS A 180 -19.51 -6.45 9.41
C LYS A 180 -20.71 -6.79 10.29
N GLU A 181 -21.91 -6.75 9.70
CA GLU A 181 -23.13 -7.21 10.38
C GLU A 181 -22.92 -8.61 10.97
N GLY A 182 -23.36 -8.82 12.19
CA GLY A 182 -23.16 -10.08 12.96
C GLY A 182 -21.90 -10.11 13.85
N ASN A 183 -21.01 -9.12 13.77
CA ASN A 183 -19.93 -8.91 14.75
C ASN A 183 -20.35 -7.87 15.80
N GLU A 184 -21.55 -8.02 16.34
CA GLU A 184 -21.95 -7.23 17.51
C GLU A 184 -20.96 -7.55 18.63
N LEU A 185 -20.41 -6.48 19.23
CA LEU A 185 -19.60 -6.66 20.43
C LEU A 185 -20.48 -7.37 21.47
N PRO A 186 -19.99 -8.44 22.11
CA PRO A 186 -20.74 -9.04 23.20
C PRO A 186 -21.14 -7.93 24.17
N GLU A 187 -22.42 -7.93 24.59
CA GLU A 187 -22.87 -6.99 25.61
C GLU A 187 -21.84 -7.00 26.74
N SER A 188 -21.31 -5.80 27.05
CA SER A 188 -20.27 -5.67 28.07
C SER A 188 -20.85 -6.25 29.36
N THR A 189 -20.47 -7.47 29.70
CA THR A 189 -20.59 -7.92 31.08
C THR A 189 -19.78 -6.90 31.88
N LYS A 190 -20.46 -6.10 32.68
CA LYS A 190 -19.82 -5.14 33.59
C LYS A 190 -18.90 -5.93 34.52
N SER A 191 -17.65 -6.11 34.13
CA SER A 191 -16.63 -6.50 35.08
C SER A 191 -16.24 -5.25 35.83
N GLU A 192 -16.43 -5.25 37.14
CA GLU A 192 -15.99 -4.17 38.03
C GLU A 192 -14.46 -4.07 38.14
N GLU A 193 -13.72 -4.78 37.32
CA GLU A 193 -12.25 -4.76 37.30
C GLU A 193 -11.75 -3.67 36.37
N ASN A 194 -10.98 -2.75 36.92
CA ASN A 194 -10.26 -1.70 36.16
C ASN A 194 -9.07 -2.32 35.40
N ASN A 195 -9.36 -3.07 34.34
CA ASN A 195 -8.35 -3.70 33.51
C ASN A 195 -7.91 -2.75 32.38
N ILE A 196 -6.61 -2.50 32.27
CA ILE A 196 -6.01 -1.82 31.13
C ILE A 196 -5.53 -2.89 30.15
N ILE A 197 -6.12 -2.93 28.97
CA ILE A 197 -5.69 -3.84 27.90
C ILE A 197 -4.74 -3.08 26.98
N ILE A 198 -3.49 -3.58 26.85
CA ILE A 198 -2.53 -3.09 25.87
C ILE A 198 -2.45 -4.14 24.76
N ALA A 199 -3.00 -3.80 23.57
CA ALA A 199 -3.02 -4.69 22.43
C ALA A 199 -2.06 -4.19 21.34
N GLY A 200 -1.37 -5.12 20.68
CA GLY A 200 -0.52 -4.83 19.54
C GLY A 200 0.91 -5.38 19.67
N ASN A 201 1.78 -4.95 18.75
CA ASN A 201 3.19 -5.32 18.81
C ASN A 201 3.92 -4.42 19.82
N LEU A 202 4.24 -4.97 20.99
CA LEU A 202 4.87 -4.27 22.12
C LEU A 202 6.41 -4.19 22.00
N SER A 203 7.00 -4.43 20.81
CA SER A 203 8.43 -4.27 20.63
C SER A 203 8.88 -2.82 20.92
N SER A 204 10.00 -2.66 21.62
CA SER A 204 10.52 -1.37 22.11
C SER A 204 10.62 -0.29 21.03
N TYR A 205 10.95 -0.66 19.79
CA TYR A 205 11.03 0.28 18.68
C TYR A 205 9.67 0.82 18.20
N LYS A 206 8.55 0.16 18.56
CA LYS A 206 7.20 0.60 18.21
C LYS A 206 6.51 1.37 19.32
N VAL A 207 6.74 0.98 20.55
CA VAL A 207 5.98 1.50 21.71
C VAL A 207 6.73 2.62 22.44
N GLY A 208 8.06 2.71 22.28
CA GLY A 208 8.86 3.79 22.84
C GLY A 208 8.84 3.87 24.39
N TYR A 209 8.31 2.83 25.04
CA TYR A 209 8.32 2.71 26.47
C TYR A 209 9.55 1.90 26.89
N VAL A 210 10.60 2.59 27.25
CA VAL A 210 11.67 2.13 28.14
C VAL A 210 11.91 3.25 29.13
#